data_882da95174403d0299b669dc03cf138b
#
_entry.id   882da95174403d0299b669dc03cf138b
#
_cell.length_a   1.000
_cell.length_b   1.000
_cell.length_c   1.000
_cell.angle_alpha   90.00
_cell.angle_beta   90.00
_cell.angle_gamma   90.00
#
_symmetry.space_group_name_H-M   'P 1'
#
loop_
_entity.id
_entity.type
_entity.pdbx_description
1 polymer ?
#
loop_
_entity_poly.entity_id
_entity_poly.type
_entity_poly.pdbx_seq_one_letter_code
_entity_poly.pdbx_strand_id
1 'polypeptide(L)'
;MTVQLAPSLLSADFAELGAAVRLVQGGGADLIHLDVMDGHFVPNITIGPAVVRAVRQVAAVPLDVHLMISEPDRYLHAFVEAGAAMLSVHVEALPHLHRTLQAIKALGARAGVALNPSTHPTAIEEVAGEADFVLVMSVNPGFAAQRFIPRTPRKIAAVRALLDAAGNPAPIEVDGGIDTETAGLVTAAGARILVAGNAIFGAADPVGAMRGIRAAAEAAVPATAR
;
A
#
# COMPACT_ATOMS: atom_id res chain seq x y z
N MET A 1 0.90 1.00 17.87
CA MET A 1 0.07 0.64 16.69
C MET A 1 0.35 -0.81 16.30
N THR A 2 -0.69 -1.61 16.04
CA THR A 2 -0.58 -2.99 15.53
C THR A 2 -0.15 -3.00 14.05
N VAL A 3 0.52 -4.06 13.62
CA VAL A 3 0.85 -4.27 12.21
C VAL A 3 -0.40 -4.72 11.46
N GLN A 4 -0.64 -4.16 10.27
CA GLN A 4 -1.71 -4.53 9.37
C GLN A 4 -1.15 -5.22 8.12
N LEU A 5 -1.84 -6.26 7.64
CA LEU A 5 -1.53 -6.93 6.38
C LEU A 5 -2.53 -6.54 5.30
N ALA A 6 -2.01 -6.19 4.14
CA ALA A 6 -2.73 -5.82 2.93
C ALA A 6 -2.32 -6.76 1.78
N PRO A 7 -2.95 -7.94 1.60
CA PRO A 7 -2.68 -8.80 0.46
C PRO A 7 -2.96 -8.09 -0.87
N SER A 8 -1.95 -8.01 -1.77
CA SER A 8 -2.10 -7.41 -3.09
C SER A 8 -2.68 -8.40 -4.09
N LEU A 9 -3.84 -8.05 -4.63
CA LEU A 9 -4.53 -8.86 -5.64
C LEU A 9 -3.80 -8.89 -6.99
N LEU A 10 -2.75 -8.09 -7.19
CA LEU A 10 -1.91 -8.13 -8.39
C LEU A 10 -1.27 -9.52 -8.62
N SER A 11 -1.05 -10.27 -7.54
CA SER A 11 -0.49 -11.63 -7.58
C SER A 11 -1.54 -12.75 -7.52
N ALA A 12 -2.82 -12.41 -7.42
CA ALA A 12 -3.91 -13.38 -7.42
C ALA A 12 -4.31 -13.80 -8.85
N ASP A 13 -5.06 -14.90 -8.97
CA ASP A 13 -5.71 -15.25 -10.22
C ASP A 13 -6.86 -14.27 -10.49
N PHE A 14 -6.74 -13.49 -11.58
CA PHE A 14 -7.75 -12.48 -11.94
C PHE A 14 -9.08 -13.09 -12.37
N ALA A 15 -9.11 -14.36 -12.80
CA ALA A 15 -10.35 -15.07 -13.07
C ALA A 15 -11.12 -15.43 -11.80
N GLU A 16 -10.43 -15.44 -10.63
CA GLU A 16 -10.98 -15.89 -9.34
C GLU A 16 -10.78 -14.87 -8.21
N LEU A 17 -10.75 -13.56 -8.52
CA LEU A 17 -10.52 -12.49 -7.53
C LEU A 17 -11.45 -12.57 -6.32
N GLY A 18 -12.73 -12.91 -6.55
CA GLY A 18 -13.68 -13.05 -5.45
C GLY A 18 -13.34 -14.19 -4.49
N ALA A 19 -12.81 -15.31 -5.00
CA ALA A 19 -12.33 -16.41 -4.16
C ALA A 19 -11.05 -16.02 -3.40
N ALA A 20 -10.11 -15.32 -4.08
CA ALA A 20 -8.89 -14.80 -3.48
C ALA A 20 -9.19 -13.84 -2.30
N VAL A 21 -10.13 -12.90 -2.49
CA VAL A 21 -10.57 -11.97 -1.43
C VAL A 21 -11.13 -12.73 -0.22
N ARG A 22 -12.07 -13.68 -0.45
CA ARG A 22 -12.65 -14.49 0.65
C ARG A 22 -11.59 -15.27 1.41
N LEU A 23 -10.61 -15.84 0.69
CA LEU A 23 -9.53 -16.62 1.30
C LEU A 23 -8.68 -15.75 2.24
N VAL A 24 -8.18 -14.61 1.77
CA VAL A 24 -7.26 -13.79 2.56
C VAL A 24 -7.97 -13.05 3.70
N GLN A 25 -9.19 -12.56 3.52
CA GLN A 25 -9.94 -11.94 4.62
C GLN A 25 -10.33 -12.96 5.68
N GLY A 26 -10.71 -14.19 5.30
CA GLY A 26 -10.92 -15.30 6.23
C GLY A 26 -9.64 -15.74 6.94
N GLY A 27 -8.48 -15.51 6.33
CA GLY A 27 -7.15 -15.73 6.89
C GLY A 27 -6.64 -14.62 7.79
N GLY A 28 -7.40 -13.50 7.94
CA GLY A 28 -7.07 -12.39 8.83
C GLY A 28 -6.37 -11.21 8.15
N ALA A 29 -6.58 -10.99 6.84
CA ALA A 29 -6.18 -9.74 6.19
C ALA A 29 -6.90 -8.55 6.82
N ASP A 30 -6.18 -7.44 7.04
CA ASP A 30 -6.75 -6.20 7.59
C ASP A 30 -7.27 -5.28 6.48
N LEU A 31 -6.67 -5.36 5.29
CA LEU A 31 -6.96 -4.60 4.09
C LEU A 31 -6.90 -5.51 2.87
N ILE A 32 -7.47 -5.08 1.73
CA ILE A 32 -7.21 -5.67 0.42
C ILE A 32 -6.53 -4.61 -0.43
N HIS A 33 -5.32 -4.88 -0.91
CA HIS A 33 -4.55 -3.97 -1.75
C HIS A 33 -4.82 -4.20 -3.24
N LEU A 34 -5.02 -3.10 -3.98
CA LEU A 34 -5.41 -3.08 -5.39
C LEU A 34 -4.49 -2.15 -6.17
N ASP A 35 -3.64 -2.72 -7.02
CA ASP A 35 -2.66 -2.01 -7.84
C ASP A 35 -3.26 -1.59 -9.18
N VAL A 36 -3.49 -0.29 -9.36
CA VAL A 36 -4.04 0.30 -10.59
C VAL A 36 -2.92 0.89 -11.43
N MET A 37 -2.81 0.42 -12.67
CA MET A 37 -1.75 0.80 -13.60
C MET A 37 -2.33 1.17 -14.97
N ASP A 38 -1.80 2.25 -15.60
CA ASP A 38 -2.34 2.85 -16.83
C ASP A 38 -1.47 2.62 -18.09
N GLY A 39 -0.33 1.96 -17.96
CA GLY A 39 0.61 1.76 -19.08
C GLY A 39 1.45 3.01 -19.43
N HIS A 40 1.30 4.11 -18.67
CA HIS A 40 2.06 5.36 -18.86
C HIS A 40 2.99 5.64 -17.68
N PHE A 41 2.45 5.73 -16.48
CA PHE A 41 3.26 5.90 -15.26
C PHE A 41 4.15 4.68 -15.02
N VAL A 42 3.63 3.48 -15.29
CA VAL A 42 4.35 2.20 -15.28
C VAL A 42 4.08 1.43 -16.58
N PRO A 43 5.02 0.56 -17.04
CA PRO A 43 4.88 -0.14 -18.33
C PRO A 43 3.98 -1.39 -18.22
N ASN A 44 2.84 -1.27 -17.56
CA ASN A 44 1.85 -2.32 -17.36
C ASN A 44 0.45 -1.71 -17.24
N ILE A 45 -0.58 -2.46 -17.61
CA ILE A 45 -2.00 -2.12 -17.46
C ILE A 45 -2.64 -3.20 -16.61
N THR A 46 -3.39 -2.84 -15.56
CA THR A 46 -3.98 -3.83 -14.65
C THR A 46 -5.50 -3.73 -14.58
N ILE A 47 -6.01 -2.91 -13.67
CA ILE A 47 -7.43 -2.82 -13.33
C ILE A 47 -7.90 -1.37 -13.28
N GLY A 48 -9.20 -1.19 -13.23
CA GLY A 48 -9.83 0.12 -13.07
C GLY A 48 -11.00 0.09 -12.08
N PRO A 49 -11.79 1.18 -11.98
CA PRO A 49 -12.89 1.30 -11.01
C PRO A 49 -13.92 0.17 -11.06
N ALA A 50 -14.14 -0.44 -12.23
CA ALA A 50 -15.08 -1.55 -12.38
C ALA A 50 -14.65 -2.79 -11.57
N VAL A 51 -13.34 -3.12 -11.57
CA VAL A 51 -12.80 -4.24 -10.79
C VAL A 51 -12.80 -3.91 -9.30
N VAL A 52 -12.43 -2.66 -8.92
CA VAL A 52 -12.52 -2.20 -7.51
C VAL A 52 -13.95 -2.37 -6.98
N ARG A 53 -14.97 -1.97 -7.74
CA ARG A 53 -16.38 -2.15 -7.40
C ARG A 53 -16.77 -3.61 -7.24
N ALA A 54 -16.30 -4.49 -8.12
CA ALA A 54 -16.56 -5.93 -8.03
C ALA A 54 -15.92 -6.54 -6.78
N VAL A 55 -14.68 -6.17 -6.47
CA VAL A 55 -13.98 -6.59 -5.25
C VAL A 55 -14.70 -6.07 -4.01
N ARG A 56 -15.19 -4.81 -4.01
CA ARG A 56 -15.94 -4.22 -2.88
C ARG A 56 -17.18 -5.03 -2.53
N GLN A 57 -17.87 -5.63 -3.50
CA GLN A 57 -19.06 -6.46 -3.25
C GLN A 57 -18.76 -7.73 -2.44
N VAL A 58 -17.51 -8.19 -2.45
CA VAL A 58 -17.07 -9.42 -1.77
C VAL A 58 -16.26 -9.12 -0.50
N ALA A 59 -15.52 -8.01 -0.50
CA ALA A 59 -14.63 -7.66 0.59
C ALA A 59 -15.43 -7.16 1.82
N ALA A 60 -15.15 -7.75 3.00
CA ALA A 60 -15.63 -7.27 4.29
C ALA A 60 -14.65 -6.28 4.95
N VAL A 61 -13.38 -6.30 4.55
CA VAL A 61 -12.32 -5.39 5.01
C VAL A 61 -12.19 -4.19 4.06
N PRO A 62 -11.58 -3.06 4.50
CA PRO A 62 -11.39 -1.90 3.64
C PRO A 62 -10.53 -2.20 2.41
N LEU A 63 -10.84 -1.51 1.31
CA LEU A 63 -10.03 -1.54 0.09
C LEU A 63 -9.01 -0.41 0.12
N ASP A 64 -7.77 -0.77 -0.09
CA ASP A 64 -6.62 0.08 -0.22
C ASP A 64 -6.21 0.11 -1.70
N VAL A 65 -6.40 1.25 -2.36
CA VAL A 65 -6.23 1.38 -3.81
C VAL A 65 -5.01 2.25 -4.10
N HIS A 66 -4.03 1.65 -4.77
CA HIS A 66 -2.77 2.28 -5.13
C HIS A 66 -2.78 2.70 -6.60
N LEU A 67 -2.74 4.01 -6.86
CA LEU A 67 -2.81 4.58 -8.21
C LEU A 67 -1.42 4.82 -8.80
N MET A 68 -0.94 3.89 -9.60
CA MET A 68 0.24 4.01 -10.47
C MET A 68 -0.18 4.51 -11.86
N ILE A 69 -0.75 5.72 -11.90
CA ILE A 69 -1.28 6.34 -13.11
C ILE A 69 -0.80 7.79 -13.26
N SER A 70 -0.72 8.27 -14.50
CA SER A 70 -0.11 9.57 -14.85
C SER A 70 -0.95 10.78 -14.46
N GLU A 71 -2.28 10.67 -14.44
CA GLU A 71 -3.21 11.77 -14.14
C GLU A 71 -4.27 11.32 -13.10
N PRO A 72 -3.86 11.01 -11.84
CA PRO A 72 -4.78 10.43 -10.85
C PRO A 72 -5.95 11.36 -10.50
N ASP A 73 -5.77 12.69 -10.52
CA ASP A 73 -6.81 13.67 -10.21
C ASP A 73 -8.10 13.46 -11.01
N ARG A 74 -8.00 12.93 -12.23
CA ARG A 74 -9.16 12.68 -13.11
C ARG A 74 -10.03 11.52 -12.64
N TYR A 75 -9.52 10.63 -11.80
CA TYR A 75 -10.14 9.36 -11.46
C TYR A 75 -10.45 9.19 -9.98
N LEU A 76 -10.05 10.13 -9.11
CA LEU A 76 -10.23 10.03 -7.66
C LEU A 76 -11.68 9.71 -7.28
N HIS A 77 -12.63 10.47 -7.83
CA HIS A 77 -14.07 10.28 -7.59
C HIS A 77 -14.52 8.86 -8.00
N ALA A 78 -14.10 8.39 -9.18
CA ALA A 78 -14.52 7.10 -9.70
C ALA A 78 -14.02 5.93 -8.84
N PHE A 79 -12.80 6.02 -8.27
CA PHE A 79 -12.25 5.00 -7.38
C PHE A 79 -12.90 5.02 -5.99
N VAL A 80 -13.16 6.21 -5.43
CA VAL A 80 -13.85 6.33 -4.14
C VAL A 80 -15.29 5.84 -4.26
N GLU A 81 -16.01 6.22 -5.32
CA GLU A 81 -17.37 5.73 -5.62
C GLU A 81 -17.40 4.21 -5.84
N ALA A 82 -16.32 3.63 -6.41
CA ALA A 82 -16.16 2.18 -6.54
C ALA A 82 -15.92 1.46 -5.20
N GLY A 83 -15.62 2.19 -4.12
CA GLY A 83 -15.48 1.66 -2.77
C GLY A 83 -14.06 1.67 -2.21
N ALA A 84 -13.13 2.46 -2.79
CA ALA A 84 -11.83 2.69 -2.19
C ALA A 84 -11.97 3.40 -0.83
N ALA A 85 -11.53 2.76 0.25
CA ALA A 85 -11.48 3.34 1.60
C ALA A 85 -10.17 4.10 1.84
N MET A 86 -9.12 3.67 1.18
CA MET A 86 -7.79 4.28 1.15
C MET A 86 -7.39 4.46 -0.31
N LEU A 87 -6.77 5.60 -0.63
CA LEU A 87 -6.33 5.90 -1.98
C LEU A 87 -4.95 6.55 -1.92
N SER A 88 -3.94 5.87 -2.46
CA SER A 88 -2.58 6.40 -2.57
C SER A 88 -2.26 6.85 -3.99
N VAL A 89 -1.59 8.01 -4.07
CA VAL A 89 -1.16 8.63 -5.33
C VAL A 89 0.33 8.92 -5.27
N HIS A 90 1.02 8.74 -6.38
CA HIS A 90 2.45 8.99 -6.48
C HIS A 90 2.77 10.48 -6.50
N VAL A 91 3.73 10.93 -5.65
CA VAL A 91 4.23 12.30 -5.68
C VAL A 91 4.79 12.66 -7.05
N GLU A 92 5.37 11.70 -7.76
CA GLU A 92 5.99 11.86 -9.06
C GLU A 92 4.98 12.15 -10.19
N ALA A 93 3.70 11.83 -9.97
CA ALA A 93 2.62 12.04 -10.95
C ALA A 93 1.88 13.38 -10.75
N LEU A 94 2.21 14.17 -9.69
CA LEU A 94 1.35 15.25 -9.22
C LEU A 94 2.09 16.57 -8.97
N PRO A 95 1.96 17.57 -9.87
CA PRO A 95 2.48 18.92 -9.62
C PRO A 95 1.81 19.62 -8.42
N HIS A 96 0.58 19.23 -8.06
CA HIS A 96 -0.23 19.86 -7.00
C HIS A 96 -0.68 18.84 -5.94
N LEU A 97 0.27 18.07 -5.42
CA LEU A 97 0.02 16.97 -4.47
C LEU A 97 -0.86 17.37 -3.28
N HIS A 98 -0.62 18.53 -2.66
CA HIS A 98 -1.41 19.04 -1.53
C HIS A 98 -2.91 19.11 -1.88
N ARG A 99 -3.25 19.71 -3.04
CA ARG A 99 -4.64 19.79 -3.51
C ARG A 99 -5.27 18.41 -3.74
N THR A 100 -4.49 17.48 -4.29
CA THR A 100 -4.94 16.11 -4.54
C THR A 100 -5.26 15.36 -3.24
N LEU A 101 -4.40 15.47 -2.21
CA LEU A 101 -4.67 14.87 -0.90
C LEU A 101 -5.95 15.44 -0.28
N GLN A 102 -6.17 16.76 -0.34
CA GLN A 102 -7.40 17.39 0.12
C GLN A 102 -8.63 16.89 -0.66
N ALA A 103 -8.51 16.72 -1.99
CA ALA A 103 -9.61 16.20 -2.81
C ALA A 103 -9.98 14.76 -2.42
N ILE A 104 -9.00 13.88 -2.18
CA ILE A 104 -9.26 12.50 -1.72
C ILE A 104 -10.01 12.52 -0.39
N LYS A 105 -9.55 13.34 0.58
CA LYS A 105 -10.21 13.49 1.89
C LYS A 105 -11.64 14.02 1.76
N ALA A 106 -11.85 15.01 0.92
CA ALA A 106 -13.18 15.57 0.67
C ALA A 106 -14.17 14.55 0.08
N LEU A 107 -13.66 13.53 -0.63
CA LEU A 107 -14.45 12.40 -1.12
C LEU A 107 -14.73 11.34 -0.04
N GLY A 108 -14.13 11.44 1.15
CA GLY A 108 -14.35 10.54 2.28
C GLY A 108 -13.38 9.35 2.35
N ALA A 109 -12.36 9.29 1.50
CA ALA A 109 -11.30 8.27 1.58
C ALA A 109 -10.08 8.78 2.36
N ARG A 110 -9.28 7.87 2.92
CA ARG A 110 -7.98 8.20 3.49
C ARG A 110 -6.99 8.51 2.36
N ALA A 111 -6.33 9.67 2.46
CA ALA A 111 -5.42 10.15 1.44
C ALA A 111 -3.98 9.69 1.73
N GLY A 112 -3.42 8.88 0.83
CA GLY A 112 -2.05 8.39 0.88
C GLY A 112 -1.16 9.05 -0.16
N VAL A 113 0.12 9.19 0.17
CA VAL A 113 1.16 9.59 -0.78
C VAL A 113 2.18 8.48 -0.97
N ALA A 114 2.42 8.09 -2.21
CA ALA A 114 3.37 7.05 -2.59
C ALA A 114 4.69 7.64 -3.09
N LEU A 115 5.79 6.97 -2.77
CA LEU A 115 7.16 7.35 -3.14
C LEU A 115 7.84 6.21 -3.89
N ASN A 116 8.29 6.45 -5.11
CA ASN A 116 9.15 5.52 -5.86
C ASN A 116 10.48 5.26 -5.15
N PRO A 117 11.19 4.14 -5.42
CA PRO A 117 12.48 3.85 -4.80
C PRO A 117 13.52 4.96 -4.96
N SER A 118 13.55 5.63 -6.12
CA SER A 118 14.50 6.71 -6.43
C SER A 118 14.12 8.08 -5.85
N THR A 119 12.88 8.29 -5.42
CA THR A 119 12.41 9.59 -4.92
C THR A 119 12.84 9.80 -3.47
N HIS A 120 13.47 10.94 -3.19
CA HIS A 120 13.93 11.25 -1.84
C HIS A 120 12.74 11.57 -0.91
N PRO A 121 12.75 11.17 0.37
CA PRO A 121 11.66 11.43 1.32
C PRO A 121 11.25 12.91 1.44
N THR A 122 12.17 13.86 1.28
CA THR A 122 11.87 15.30 1.33
C THR A 122 10.89 15.78 0.24
N ALA A 123 10.65 14.96 -0.80
CA ALA A 123 9.62 15.29 -1.80
C ALA A 123 8.20 15.43 -1.22
N ILE A 124 7.96 14.91 0.00
CA ILE A 124 6.67 15.01 0.69
C ILE A 124 6.72 15.86 1.96
N GLU A 125 7.83 16.56 2.22
CA GLU A 125 8.04 17.32 3.46
C GLU A 125 6.92 18.34 3.70
N GLU A 126 6.55 19.13 2.68
CA GLU A 126 5.52 20.16 2.77
C GLU A 126 4.08 19.60 2.95
N VAL A 127 3.86 18.33 2.66
CA VAL A 127 2.56 17.65 2.80
C VAL A 127 2.56 16.56 3.88
N ALA A 128 3.65 16.41 4.61
CA ALA A 128 3.78 15.36 5.62
C ALA A 128 2.70 15.47 6.72
N GLY A 129 2.25 16.69 7.06
CA GLY A 129 1.14 16.93 8.00
C GLY A 129 -0.24 16.58 7.46
N GLU A 130 -0.39 16.48 6.14
CA GLU A 130 -1.68 16.26 5.47
C GLU A 130 -1.96 14.80 5.12
N ALA A 131 -0.93 13.97 5.00
CA ALA A 131 -1.09 12.57 4.59
C ALA A 131 -1.73 11.73 5.72
N ASP A 132 -2.73 10.91 5.38
CA ASP A 132 -3.32 9.94 6.30
C ASP A 132 -2.50 8.64 6.37
N PHE A 133 -1.64 8.41 5.39
CA PHE A 133 -0.60 7.37 5.36
C PHE A 133 0.42 7.68 4.27
N VAL A 134 1.61 7.08 4.36
CA VAL A 134 2.65 7.20 3.33
C VAL A 134 3.04 5.81 2.84
N LEU A 135 2.92 5.59 1.52
CA LEU A 135 3.33 4.35 0.88
C LEU A 135 4.77 4.45 0.37
N VAL A 136 5.66 3.63 0.89
CA VAL A 136 7.05 3.52 0.44
C VAL A 136 7.18 2.30 -0.47
N MET A 137 7.50 2.53 -1.75
CA MET A 137 7.79 1.44 -2.66
C MET A 137 9.14 0.80 -2.33
N SER A 138 9.13 -0.51 -2.13
CA SER A 138 10.32 -1.34 -1.88
C SER A 138 10.78 -2.15 -3.09
N VAL A 139 10.10 -1.95 -4.22
CA VAL A 139 10.46 -2.39 -5.58
C VAL A 139 10.17 -1.25 -6.56
N ASN A 140 10.61 -1.34 -7.81
CA ASN A 140 10.11 -0.44 -8.84
C ASN A 140 8.66 -0.81 -9.18
N PRO A 141 7.70 0.14 -9.16
CA PRO A 141 6.31 -0.19 -9.45
C PRO A 141 6.12 -0.69 -10.88
N GLY A 142 5.07 -1.50 -11.11
CA GLY A 142 4.68 -1.98 -12.44
C GLY A 142 4.52 -3.50 -12.57
N PHE A 143 5.21 -4.31 -11.78
CA PHE A 143 5.15 -5.78 -11.87
C PHE A 143 5.18 -6.44 -10.50
N ALA A 144 4.50 -7.59 -10.40
CA ALA A 144 4.56 -8.44 -9.22
C ALA A 144 5.88 -9.24 -9.14
N ALA A 145 6.10 -9.94 -8.01
CA ALA A 145 7.20 -10.88 -7.78
C ALA A 145 8.61 -10.29 -7.97
N GLN A 146 8.79 -9.01 -7.73
CA GLN A 146 10.10 -8.36 -7.78
C GLN A 146 10.88 -8.56 -6.47
N ARG A 147 12.21 -8.46 -6.58
CA ARG A 147 13.11 -8.56 -5.44
C ARG A 147 13.10 -7.28 -4.62
N PHE A 148 12.97 -7.42 -3.29
CA PHE A 148 13.04 -6.33 -2.32
C PHE A 148 14.33 -5.50 -2.45
N ILE A 149 14.21 -4.18 -2.39
CA ILE A 149 15.35 -3.25 -2.44
C ILE A 149 15.93 -3.08 -1.02
N PRO A 150 17.20 -3.52 -0.75
CA PRO A 150 17.74 -3.56 0.61
C PRO A 150 17.87 -2.20 1.31
N ARG A 151 17.84 -1.10 0.58
CA ARG A 151 17.91 0.28 1.15
C ARG A 151 16.57 0.79 1.69
N THR A 152 15.46 0.10 1.44
CA THR A 152 14.11 0.53 1.84
C THR A 152 13.95 0.82 3.34
N PRO A 153 14.50 0.01 4.28
CA PRO A 153 14.37 0.33 5.71
C PRO A 153 14.91 1.72 6.09
N ARG A 154 16.02 2.13 5.47
CA ARG A 154 16.56 3.49 5.68
C ARG A 154 15.60 4.57 5.18
N LYS A 155 14.93 4.34 4.06
CA LYS A 155 13.92 5.27 3.52
C LYS A 155 12.70 5.35 4.42
N ILE A 156 12.21 4.22 4.93
CA ILE A 156 11.10 4.16 5.89
C ILE A 156 11.43 4.98 7.15
N ALA A 157 12.61 4.80 7.73
CA ALA A 157 13.04 5.57 8.90
C ALA A 157 13.10 7.08 8.62
N ALA A 158 13.55 7.48 7.42
CA ALA A 158 13.57 8.89 7.02
C ALA A 158 12.14 9.46 6.84
N VAL A 159 11.22 8.69 6.25
CA VAL A 159 9.79 9.08 6.16
C VAL A 159 9.17 9.19 7.56
N ARG A 160 9.46 8.24 8.47
CA ARG A 160 8.97 8.32 9.86
C ARG A 160 9.44 9.61 10.54
N ALA A 161 10.73 9.96 10.39
CA ALA A 161 11.26 11.20 10.97
C ALA A 161 10.59 12.46 10.42
N LEU A 162 10.25 12.51 9.12
CA LEU A 162 9.49 13.62 8.52
C LEU A 162 8.07 13.71 9.10
N LEU A 163 7.38 12.59 9.21
CA LEU A 163 6.03 12.56 9.79
C LEU A 163 6.05 12.97 11.27
N ASP A 164 7.04 12.51 12.03
CA ASP A 164 7.21 12.87 13.45
C ASP A 164 7.50 14.37 13.61
N ALA A 165 8.34 14.95 12.75
CA ALA A 165 8.64 16.38 12.75
C ALA A 165 7.40 17.23 12.39
N ALA A 166 6.50 16.70 11.55
CA ALA A 166 5.21 17.32 11.24
C ALA A 166 4.13 17.06 12.31
N GLY A 167 4.42 16.32 13.38
CA GLY A 167 3.45 15.92 14.40
C GLY A 167 2.38 14.95 13.88
N ASN A 168 2.64 14.26 12.78
CA ASN A 168 1.67 13.38 12.13
C ASN A 168 1.92 11.91 12.50
N PRO A 169 0.98 11.25 13.23
CA PRO A 169 1.08 9.83 13.60
C PRO A 169 0.73 8.87 12.46
N ALA A 170 0.56 9.36 11.22
CA ALA A 170 0.17 8.55 10.07
C ALA A 170 1.03 7.29 9.93
N PRO A 171 0.44 6.11 9.64
CA PRO A 171 1.19 4.89 9.41
C PRO A 171 1.98 4.97 8.10
N ILE A 172 3.11 4.26 8.08
CA ILE A 172 3.87 4.00 6.87
C ILE A 172 3.46 2.63 6.35
N GLU A 173 3.06 2.62 5.10
CA GLU A 173 2.81 1.44 4.29
C GLU A 173 4.02 1.11 3.44
N VAL A 174 4.26 -0.17 3.19
CA VAL A 174 5.37 -0.64 2.34
C VAL A 174 4.86 -1.66 1.35
N ASP A 175 5.17 -1.47 0.07
CA ASP A 175 4.79 -2.37 -1.00
C ASP A 175 6.00 -2.81 -1.84
N GLY A 176 6.10 -4.13 -2.02
CA GLY A 176 7.04 -4.79 -2.90
C GLY A 176 8.04 -5.72 -2.19
N GLY A 177 8.03 -7.00 -2.55
CA GLY A 177 8.95 -8.00 -2.02
C GLY A 177 8.82 -8.24 -0.52
N ILE A 178 7.62 -8.07 0.04
CA ILE A 178 7.33 -8.35 1.45
C ILE A 178 7.02 -9.82 1.64
N ASP A 179 7.79 -10.45 2.52
CA ASP A 179 7.73 -11.85 2.94
C ASP A 179 8.17 -12.01 4.42
N THR A 180 8.37 -13.22 4.90
CA THR A 180 8.80 -13.50 6.27
C THR A 180 10.22 -12.99 6.59
N GLU A 181 11.10 -12.81 5.58
CA GLU A 181 12.46 -12.32 5.79
C GLU A 181 12.52 -10.78 5.85
N THR A 182 11.68 -10.12 5.04
CA THR A 182 11.70 -8.65 4.87
C THR A 182 10.71 -7.94 5.79
N ALA A 183 9.62 -8.59 6.22
CA ALA A 183 8.58 -7.99 7.07
C ALA A 183 9.16 -7.42 8.38
N GLY A 184 10.03 -8.17 9.06
CA GLY A 184 10.68 -7.70 10.28
C GLY A 184 11.56 -6.47 10.04
N LEU A 185 12.28 -6.42 8.92
CA LEU A 185 13.18 -5.31 8.59
C LEU A 185 12.41 -3.99 8.40
N VAL A 186 11.31 -4.04 7.66
CA VAL A 186 10.50 -2.83 7.39
C VAL A 186 9.72 -2.38 8.62
N THR A 187 9.23 -3.33 9.44
CA THR A 187 8.51 -3.02 10.69
C THR A 187 9.43 -2.39 11.74
N ALA A 188 10.65 -2.91 11.90
CA ALA A 188 11.65 -2.32 12.79
C ALA A 188 12.00 -0.88 12.37
N ALA A 189 11.97 -0.58 11.07
CA ALA A 189 12.21 0.75 10.52
C ALA A 189 11.03 1.73 10.68
N GLY A 190 9.84 1.25 11.08
CA GLY A 190 8.67 2.09 11.33
C GLY A 190 7.45 1.81 10.47
N ALA A 191 7.48 0.85 9.54
CA ALA A 191 6.30 0.45 8.78
C ALA A 191 5.24 -0.20 9.68
N ARG A 192 3.96 0.00 9.32
CA ARG A 192 2.82 -0.58 10.04
C ARG A 192 1.77 -1.20 9.14
N ILE A 193 1.79 -0.91 7.84
CA ILE A 193 0.96 -1.57 6.83
C ILE A 193 1.90 -2.27 5.86
N LEU A 194 1.73 -3.57 5.69
CA LEU A 194 2.60 -4.42 4.87
C LEU A 194 1.80 -4.99 3.69
N VAL A 195 2.15 -4.55 2.49
CA VAL A 195 1.56 -5.08 1.26
C VAL A 195 2.37 -6.27 0.80
N ALA A 196 1.72 -7.43 0.68
CA ALA A 196 2.34 -8.67 0.23
C ALA A 196 1.48 -9.34 -0.84
N GLY A 197 2.05 -9.61 -2.00
CA GLY A 197 1.40 -10.27 -3.12
C GLY A 197 1.88 -11.71 -3.30
N ASN A 198 2.96 -11.89 -4.05
CA ASN A 198 3.49 -13.20 -4.44
C ASN A 198 3.84 -14.11 -3.24
N ALA A 199 4.32 -13.55 -2.13
CA ALA A 199 4.61 -14.32 -0.92
C ALA A 199 3.34 -14.97 -0.31
N ILE A 200 2.15 -14.44 -0.62
CA ILE A 200 0.86 -14.96 -0.18
C ILE A 200 0.25 -15.84 -1.28
N PHE A 201 -0.07 -15.25 -2.44
CA PHE A 201 -0.83 -15.96 -3.49
C PHE A 201 0.00 -16.98 -4.26
N GLY A 202 1.33 -16.90 -4.23
CA GLY A 202 2.23 -17.91 -4.77
C GLY A 202 2.54 -19.08 -3.82
N ALA A 203 2.11 -18.99 -2.57
CA ALA A 203 2.34 -20.04 -1.58
C ALA A 203 1.33 -21.19 -1.71
N ALA A 204 1.75 -22.41 -1.38
CA ALA A 204 0.84 -23.56 -1.28
C ALA A 204 -0.22 -23.40 -0.18
N ASP A 205 0.09 -22.68 0.90
CA ASP A 205 -0.83 -22.27 1.97
C ASP A 205 -0.80 -20.74 2.13
N PRO A 206 -1.63 -19.98 1.41
CA PRO A 206 -1.66 -18.51 1.48
C PRO A 206 -1.96 -17.97 2.89
N VAL A 207 -2.84 -18.65 3.64
CA VAL A 207 -3.20 -18.24 5.01
C VAL A 207 -2.04 -18.49 5.98
N GLY A 208 -1.33 -19.60 5.83
CA GLY A 208 -0.11 -19.89 6.58
C GLY A 208 0.99 -18.88 6.29
N ALA A 209 1.16 -18.49 5.01
CA ALA A 209 2.12 -17.45 4.60
C ALA A 209 1.79 -16.10 5.25
N MET A 210 0.52 -15.68 5.23
CA MET A 210 0.07 -14.46 5.91
C MET A 210 0.39 -14.47 7.41
N ARG A 211 0.10 -15.59 8.09
CA ARG A 211 0.43 -15.75 9.53
C ARG A 211 1.93 -15.64 9.79
N GLY A 212 2.75 -16.22 8.92
CA GLY A 212 4.21 -16.14 9.03
C GLY A 212 4.73 -14.71 8.85
N ILE A 213 4.22 -13.98 7.85
CA ILE A 213 4.58 -12.57 7.61
C ILE A 213 4.16 -11.71 8.82
N ARG A 214 2.94 -11.88 9.33
CA ARG A 214 2.46 -11.16 10.51
C ARG A 214 3.34 -11.43 11.74
N ALA A 215 3.64 -12.68 12.03
CA ALA A 215 4.47 -13.06 13.17
C ALA A 215 5.88 -12.46 13.08
N ALA A 216 6.52 -12.49 11.90
CA ALA A 216 7.82 -11.88 11.67
C ALA A 216 7.78 -10.34 11.87
N ALA A 217 6.73 -9.68 11.40
CA ALA A 217 6.53 -8.25 11.57
C ALA A 217 6.30 -7.88 13.04
N GLU A 218 5.39 -8.56 13.74
CA GLU A 218 5.05 -8.26 15.14
C GLU A 218 6.21 -8.49 16.10
N ALA A 219 7.04 -9.50 15.82
CA ALA A 219 8.25 -9.76 16.60
C ALA A 219 9.26 -8.59 16.53
N ALA A 220 9.24 -7.81 15.44
CA ALA A 220 10.15 -6.71 15.19
C ALA A 220 9.59 -5.33 15.62
N VAL A 221 8.35 -5.24 16.13
CA VAL A 221 7.81 -3.98 16.66
C VAL A 221 8.62 -3.53 17.88
N PRO A 222 9.22 -2.32 17.87
CA PRO A 222 9.98 -1.82 19.01
C PRO A 222 9.14 -1.75 20.28
N ALA A 223 9.73 -2.07 21.43
CA ALA A 223 9.03 -2.06 22.74
C ALA A 223 8.44 -0.69 23.09
N THR A 224 9.06 0.39 22.60
CA THR A 224 8.61 1.78 22.78
C THR A 224 7.39 2.16 21.92
N ALA A 225 6.99 1.32 20.98
CA ALA A 225 5.85 1.55 20.07
C ALA A 225 4.68 0.58 20.31
N ARG A 226 4.77 -0.25 21.37
CA ARG A 226 3.72 -1.19 21.81
C ARG A 226 2.67 -0.53 22.66
#